data_04ea782be156ce415d6f1a9a78ae9b04
#
_entry.id   04ea782be156ce415d6f1a9a78ae9b04
#
_cell.length_a   1.000
_cell.length_b   1.000
_cell.length_c   1.000
_cell.angle_alpha   90.00
_cell.angle_beta   90.00
_cell.angle_gamma   90.00
#
_symmetry.space_group_name_H-M   'P 1'
#
loop_
_entity.id
_entity.type
_entity.pdbx_description
1 polymer ?
#
loop_
_entity_poly.entity_id
_entity_poly.type
_entity_poly.pdbx_seq_one_letter_code
_entity_poly.pdbx_strand_id
1 'polypeptide(L)'
;MSVPAVRRVVVGVDGSVESVAALRWACREASLRGAEVHAVHVREEQCHSLPSYAVPGQSADDVSIDIDDLVRSVQADHAPGVQVRVEEVDGLAARVLLDRCVDADMLVLGSSSDVPGALRSAGPVIRACLRRAPCPVVVISAAQDPMQHREPAEARVKVPVGAGVPAAAGV
;
A
#
# COMPACT_ATOMS: atom_id res chain seq x y z
N MET A 1 -5.23 -30.47 -22.08
CA MET A 1 -5.95 -29.43 -21.32
C MET A 1 -4.92 -28.67 -20.49
N SER A 2 -4.63 -27.44 -20.86
CA SER A 2 -3.70 -26.61 -20.09
C SER A 2 -4.43 -26.13 -18.84
N VAL A 3 -3.93 -26.51 -17.66
CA VAL A 3 -4.39 -25.93 -16.41
C VAL A 3 -4.09 -24.43 -16.52
N PRO A 4 -5.06 -23.52 -16.38
CA PRO A 4 -4.76 -22.11 -16.41
C PRO A 4 -3.74 -21.83 -15.29
N ALA A 5 -2.60 -21.25 -15.65
CA ALA A 5 -1.61 -20.83 -14.65
C ALA A 5 -2.31 -19.89 -13.66
N VAL A 6 -2.21 -20.20 -12.38
CA VAL A 6 -2.75 -19.32 -11.32
C VAL A 6 -2.04 -17.99 -11.47
N ARG A 7 -2.81 -16.97 -11.82
CA ARG A 7 -2.27 -15.60 -11.93
C ARG A 7 -1.89 -15.11 -10.54
N ARG A 8 -0.72 -14.52 -10.43
CA ARG A 8 -0.19 -14.07 -9.14
C ARG A 8 0.26 -12.61 -9.21
N VAL A 9 -0.23 -11.83 -8.27
CA VAL A 9 0.20 -10.44 -8.03
C VAL A 9 1.04 -10.41 -6.76
N VAL A 10 2.32 -10.07 -6.88
CA VAL A 10 3.19 -9.87 -5.71
C VAL A 10 3.13 -8.41 -5.27
N VAL A 11 3.00 -8.17 -3.97
CA VAL A 11 3.01 -6.81 -3.40
C VAL A 11 3.96 -6.74 -2.21
N GLY A 12 4.84 -5.74 -2.20
CA GLY A 12 5.70 -5.44 -1.05
C GLY A 12 4.94 -4.66 0.01
N VAL A 13 4.96 -5.13 1.26
CA VAL A 13 4.25 -4.52 2.40
C VAL A 13 5.24 -4.28 3.54
N ASP A 14 5.33 -3.04 4.00
CA ASP A 14 6.19 -2.63 5.12
C ASP A 14 5.42 -1.87 6.22
N GLY A 15 4.09 -1.81 6.12
CA GLY A 15 3.23 -1.10 7.05
C GLY A 15 3.11 0.40 6.79
N SER A 16 3.83 0.96 5.84
CA SER A 16 3.70 2.36 5.44
C SER A 16 2.37 2.63 4.74
N VAL A 17 1.92 3.88 4.74
CA VAL A 17 0.69 4.31 4.04
C VAL A 17 0.77 3.98 2.55
N GLU A 18 1.95 4.11 1.97
CA GLU A 18 2.23 3.82 0.57
C GLU A 18 2.10 2.32 0.26
N SER A 19 2.62 1.46 1.15
CA SER A 19 2.49 0.02 0.97
C SER A 19 1.05 -0.46 1.16
N VAL A 20 0.28 0.19 2.04
CA VAL A 20 -1.17 -0.06 2.20
C VAL A 20 -1.93 0.34 0.94
N ALA A 21 -1.61 1.48 0.33
CA ALA A 21 -2.20 1.90 -0.94
C ALA A 21 -1.87 0.91 -2.08
N ALA A 22 -0.63 0.43 -2.12
CA ALA A 22 -0.19 -0.61 -3.06
C ALA A 22 -0.95 -1.93 -2.86
N LEU A 23 -1.14 -2.35 -1.62
CA LEU A 23 -1.90 -3.56 -1.27
C LEU A 23 -3.37 -3.46 -1.70
N ARG A 24 -4.03 -2.33 -1.43
CA ARG A 24 -5.41 -2.06 -1.88
C ARG A 24 -5.53 -2.16 -3.39
N TRP A 25 -4.60 -1.53 -4.09
CA TRP A 25 -4.57 -1.59 -5.55
C TRP A 25 -4.35 -3.02 -6.05
N ALA A 26 -3.40 -3.77 -5.47
CA ALA A 26 -3.12 -5.15 -5.82
C ALA A 26 -4.34 -6.06 -5.61
N CYS A 27 -5.07 -5.91 -4.50
CA CYS A 27 -6.29 -6.66 -4.22
C CYS A 27 -7.38 -6.39 -5.27
N ARG A 28 -7.58 -5.14 -5.67
CA ARG A 28 -8.56 -4.77 -6.70
C ARG A 28 -8.17 -5.35 -8.06
N GLU A 29 -6.91 -5.21 -8.43
CA GLU A 29 -6.42 -5.73 -9.70
C GLU A 29 -6.51 -7.25 -9.76
N ALA A 30 -6.18 -7.94 -8.66
CA ALA A 30 -6.33 -9.38 -8.54
C ALA A 30 -7.79 -9.81 -8.67
N SER A 31 -8.74 -9.08 -8.06
CA SER A 31 -10.17 -9.33 -8.20
C SER A 31 -10.64 -9.25 -9.65
N LEU A 32 -10.17 -8.25 -10.40
CA LEU A 32 -10.52 -8.06 -11.81
C LEU A 32 -9.95 -9.14 -12.71
N ARG A 33 -8.79 -9.70 -12.37
CA ARG A 33 -8.06 -10.68 -13.18
C ARG A 33 -8.29 -12.13 -12.76
N GLY A 34 -8.99 -12.37 -11.65
CA GLY A 34 -9.09 -13.70 -11.05
C GLY A 34 -7.72 -14.23 -10.59
N ALA A 35 -6.90 -13.35 -10.01
CA ALA A 35 -5.56 -13.65 -9.53
C ALA A 35 -5.52 -13.81 -8.01
N GLU A 36 -4.46 -14.45 -7.49
CA GLU A 36 -4.11 -14.40 -6.07
C GLU A 36 -3.16 -13.25 -5.77
N VAL A 37 -3.22 -12.72 -4.55
CA VAL A 37 -2.26 -11.73 -4.05
C VAL A 37 -1.26 -12.41 -3.13
N HIS A 38 0.02 -12.14 -3.35
CA HIS A 38 1.10 -12.56 -2.49
C HIS A 38 1.72 -11.33 -1.82
N ALA A 39 1.31 -11.05 -0.59
CA ALA A 39 1.82 -9.94 0.21
C ALA A 39 3.12 -10.37 0.89
N VAL A 40 4.21 -9.70 0.55
CA VAL A 40 5.55 -10.02 1.05
C VAL A 40 6.03 -8.90 1.97
N HIS A 41 6.21 -9.23 3.23
CA HIS A 41 6.87 -8.38 4.21
C HIS A 41 8.31 -8.83 4.40
N VAL A 42 9.25 -7.92 4.18
CA VAL A 42 10.67 -8.24 4.34
C VAL A 42 11.21 -7.53 5.57
N ARG A 43 11.67 -8.31 6.54
CA ARG A 43 12.39 -7.81 7.69
C ARG A 43 13.86 -7.67 7.33
N GLU A 44 14.31 -6.44 7.17
CA GLU A 44 15.74 -6.17 6.98
C GLU A 44 16.43 -6.20 8.35
N GLU A 45 17.36 -7.13 8.54
CA GLU A 45 18.27 -7.03 9.67
C GLU A 45 19.04 -5.71 9.55
N GLN A 46 18.71 -4.76 10.40
CA GLN A 46 19.48 -3.54 10.53
C GLN A 46 20.89 -3.96 10.97
N CYS A 47 21.83 -3.87 10.04
CA CYS A 47 23.23 -4.03 10.35
C CYS A 47 23.63 -2.87 11.28
N HIS A 48 23.61 -3.11 12.58
CA HIS A 48 24.01 -2.14 13.63
C HIS A 48 25.54 -1.91 13.59
N SER A 49 26.09 -1.58 12.43
CA SER A 49 27.53 -1.41 12.22
C SER A 49 27.97 0.04 12.04
N LEU A 50 27.17 1.03 12.45
CA LEU A 50 27.67 2.39 12.65
C LEU A 50 27.13 2.91 13.97
N PRO A 51 27.98 3.52 14.85
CA PRO A 51 27.47 4.26 15.99
C PRO A 51 26.72 5.47 15.45
N SER A 52 25.41 5.33 15.30
CA SER A 52 24.52 6.45 15.18
C SER A 52 24.71 7.26 16.44
N TYR A 53 25.05 8.53 16.32
CA TYR A 53 24.96 9.46 17.42
C TYR A 53 23.52 9.39 17.91
N ALA A 54 23.30 8.63 18.96
CA ALA A 54 22.01 8.49 19.58
C ALA A 54 21.61 9.88 20.07
N VAL A 55 20.60 10.46 19.45
CA VAL A 55 19.87 11.58 20.04
C VAL A 55 19.10 10.98 21.20
N PRO A 56 19.42 11.36 22.48
CA PRO A 56 18.69 10.82 23.62
C PRO A 56 17.26 11.37 23.56
N GLY A 57 16.27 10.49 23.43
CA GLY A 57 14.87 10.87 23.60
C GLY A 57 13.89 10.36 22.55
N GLN A 58 14.29 9.61 21.53
CA GLN A 58 13.36 8.87 20.70
C GLN A 58 13.48 7.39 21.06
N SER A 59 12.71 6.99 22.07
CA SER A 59 12.25 5.62 22.16
C SER A 59 11.43 5.40 20.91
N ALA A 60 11.96 4.65 19.96
CA ALA A 60 11.13 3.98 19.00
C ALA A 60 10.27 3.02 19.84
N ASP A 61 9.09 3.47 20.23
CA ASP A 61 8.01 2.58 20.55
C ASP A 61 7.79 1.83 19.23
N ASP A 62 8.36 0.64 19.19
CA ASP A 62 8.21 -0.34 18.14
C ASP A 62 6.73 -0.75 18.20
N VAL A 63 5.88 0.06 17.59
CA VAL A 63 4.52 -0.36 17.29
C VAL A 63 4.69 -1.41 16.20
N SER A 64 4.91 -2.64 16.66
CA SER A 64 4.95 -3.80 15.81
C SER A 64 3.59 -3.89 15.10
N ILE A 65 3.54 -3.36 13.88
CA ILE A 65 2.36 -3.47 13.04
C ILE A 65 2.23 -4.94 12.68
N ASP A 66 1.15 -5.56 13.13
CA ASP A 66 0.82 -6.91 12.70
C ASP A 66 0.43 -6.86 11.21
N ILE A 67 1.37 -7.28 10.38
CA ILE A 67 1.20 -7.29 8.93
C ILE A 67 0.05 -8.20 8.50
N ASP A 68 -0.15 -9.31 9.21
CA ASP A 68 -1.26 -10.23 8.95
C ASP A 68 -2.62 -9.56 9.20
N ASP A 69 -2.75 -8.83 10.29
CA ASP A 69 -3.99 -8.12 10.61
C ASP A 69 -4.24 -6.96 9.65
N LEU A 70 -3.18 -6.23 9.27
CA LEU A 70 -3.25 -5.19 8.26
C LEU A 70 -3.75 -5.75 6.92
N VAL A 71 -3.16 -6.84 6.46
CA VAL A 71 -3.53 -7.45 5.17
C VAL A 71 -4.95 -7.99 5.20
N ARG A 72 -5.37 -8.65 6.29
CA ARG A 72 -6.76 -9.13 6.45
C ARG A 72 -7.78 -7.99 6.44
N SER A 73 -7.47 -6.88 7.10
CA SER A 73 -8.35 -5.71 7.09
C SER A 73 -8.51 -5.15 5.67
N VAL A 74 -7.41 -4.95 4.95
CA VAL A 74 -7.46 -4.45 3.57
C VAL A 74 -8.20 -5.42 2.64
N GLN A 75 -7.98 -6.72 2.79
CA GLN A 75 -8.67 -7.75 2.00
C GLN A 75 -10.17 -7.72 2.24
N ALA A 76 -10.60 -7.67 3.51
CA ALA A 76 -12.02 -7.65 3.88
C ALA A 76 -12.74 -6.43 3.31
N ASP A 77 -12.11 -5.26 3.35
CA ASP A 77 -12.70 -4.00 2.93
C ASP A 77 -12.75 -3.81 1.40
N HIS A 78 -11.76 -4.38 0.69
CA HIS A 78 -11.58 -4.04 -0.73
C HIS A 78 -11.72 -5.21 -1.69
N ALA A 79 -11.49 -6.44 -1.26
CA ALA A 79 -11.55 -7.62 -2.12
C ALA A 79 -11.82 -8.92 -1.35
N PRO A 80 -12.98 -9.08 -0.70
CA PRO A 80 -13.26 -10.22 0.19
C PRO A 80 -13.20 -11.57 -0.51
N GLY A 81 -13.32 -11.61 -1.84
CA GLY A 81 -13.25 -12.83 -2.65
C GLY A 81 -11.85 -13.17 -3.18
N VAL A 82 -10.86 -12.32 -2.97
CA VAL A 82 -9.49 -12.54 -3.44
C VAL A 82 -8.71 -13.37 -2.42
N GLN A 83 -8.00 -14.38 -2.91
CA GLN A 83 -7.08 -15.12 -2.05
C GLN A 83 -5.82 -14.28 -1.83
N VAL A 84 -5.54 -13.94 -0.57
CA VAL A 84 -4.31 -13.24 -0.17
C VAL A 84 -3.46 -14.16 0.69
N ARG A 85 -2.20 -14.31 0.33
CA ARG A 85 -1.19 -15.00 1.14
C ARG A 85 -0.22 -13.98 1.69
N VAL A 86 0.08 -14.08 2.97
CA VAL A 86 1.09 -13.25 3.63
C VAL A 86 2.34 -14.08 3.82
N GLU A 87 3.49 -13.51 3.51
CA GLU A 87 4.79 -14.10 3.73
C GLU A 87 5.71 -13.08 4.39
N GLU A 88 6.28 -13.44 5.54
CA GLU A 88 7.33 -12.70 6.19
C GLU A 88 8.68 -13.36 5.93
N VAL A 89 9.66 -12.58 5.46
CA VAL A 89 10.98 -13.08 5.08
C VAL A 89 12.06 -12.16 5.60
N ASP A 90 13.10 -12.74 6.19
CA ASP A 90 14.29 -11.98 6.58
C ASP A 90 15.22 -11.81 5.37
N GLY A 91 15.77 -10.60 5.18
CA GLY A 91 16.74 -10.37 4.11
C GLY A 91 16.70 -8.95 3.53
N LEU A 92 17.30 -8.79 2.36
CA LEU A 92 17.28 -7.55 1.61
C LEU A 92 15.99 -7.45 0.79
N ALA A 93 15.17 -6.44 1.03
CA ALA A 93 13.85 -6.30 0.43
C ALA A 93 13.87 -6.41 -1.10
N ALA A 94 14.80 -5.71 -1.77
CA ALA A 94 14.90 -5.77 -3.22
C ALA A 94 15.19 -7.19 -3.73
N ARG A 95 16.04 -7.95 -3.04
CA ARG A 95 16.39 -9.33 -3.45
C ARG A 95 15.21 -10.26 -3.26
N VAL A 96 14.60 -10.24 -2.07
CA VAL A 96 13.46 -11.11 -1.76
C VAL A 96 12.32 -10.87 -2.74
N LEU A 97 11.97 -9.60 -2.99
CA LEU A 97 10.90 -9.26 -3.92
C LEU A 97 11.19 -9.73 -5.34
N LEU A 98 12.43 -9.57 -5.82
CA LEU A 98 12.83 -10.06 -7.14
C LEU A 98 12.74 -11.59 -7.24
N ASP A 99 13.13 -12.32 -6.20
CA ASP A 99 13.03 -13.78 -6.17
C ASP A 99 11.57 -14.24 -6.21
N ARG A 100 10.65 -13.50 -5.56
CA ARG A 100 9.21 -13.81 -5.58
C ARG A 100 8.51 -13.43 -6.88
N CYS A 101 9.15 -12.61 -7.71
CA CYS A 101 8.61 -12.19 -9.00
C CYS A 101 8.84 -13.18 -10.14
N VAL A 102 9.62 -14.23 -9.95
CA VAL A 102 10.01 -15.15 -11.05
C VAL A 102 8.80 -15.76 -11.74
N ASP A 103 7.75 -16.10 -10.98
CA ASP A 103 6.52 -16.68 -11.51
C ASP A 103 5.30 -15.78 -11.28
N ALA A 104 5.51 -14.47 -11.14
CA ALA A 104 4.44 -13.50 -10.93
C ALA A 104 4.04 -12.80 -12.23
N ASP A 105 2.76 -12.46 -12.35
CA ASP A 105 2.27 -11.65 -13.46
C ASP A 105 2.62 -10.17 -13.31
N MET A 106 2.80 -9.71 -12.06
CA MET A 106 3.26 -8.36 -11.75
C MET A 106 3.76 -8.21 -10.31
N LEU A 107 4.58 -7.18 -10.09
CA LEU A 107 5.00 -6.69 -8.80
C LEU A 107 4.40 -5.31 -8.54
N VAL A 108 3.82 -5.11 -7.36
CA VAL A 108 3.23 -3.83 -6.92
C VAL A 108 4.01 -3.28 -5.74
N LEU A 109 4.41 -2.02 -5.80
CA LEU A 109 5.18 -1.35 -4.75
C LEU A 109 4.58 0.02 -4.43
N GLY A 110 4.59 0.40 -3.16
CA GLY A 110 4.24 1.74 -2.71
C GLY A 110 5.41 2.72 -2.85
N SER A 111 5.12 3.98 -3.15
CA SER A 111 6.12 5.04 -3.21
C SER A 111 5.64 6.28 -2.49
N SER A 112 6.51 6.85 -1.66
CA SER A 112 6.28 8.14 -0.97
C SER A 112 6.46 9.36 -1.88
N SER A 113 6.81 9.15 -3.15
CA SER A 113 7.02 10.26 -4.09
C SER A 113 5.68 10.88 -4.54
N ASP A 114 5.44 12.12 -4.14
CA ASP A 114 4.25 12.89 -4.54
C ASP A 114 4.32 13.41 -5.98
N VAL A 115 5.47 13.26 -6.64
CA VAL A 115 5.68 13.76 -8.01
C VAL A 115 5.51 12.61 -9.00
N PRO A 116 4.44 12.63 -9.83
CA PRO A 116 4.26 11.65 -10.88
C PRO A 116 5.45 11.64 -11.84
N GLY A 117 6.03 10.45 -12.07
CA GLY A 117 7.14 10.29 -13.01
C GLY A 117 8.54 10.62 -12.46
N ALA A 118 8.67 11.05 -11.20
CA ALA A 118 9.97 11.28 -10.58
C ALA A 118 10.63 9.96 -10.12
N LEU A 119 11.08 9.15 -11.06
CA LEU A 119 11.89 7.94 -10.75
C LEU A 119 13.12 8.24 -9.89
N ARG A 120 13.57 9.50 -9.87
CA ARG A 120 14.70 9.95 -9.05
C ARG A 120 14.41 9.96 -7.57
N SER A 121 13.13 10.14 -7.21
CA SER A 121 12.66 10.11 -5.81
C SER A 121 12.27 8.71 -5.33
N ALA A 122 12.24 7.73 -6.23
CA ALA A 122 11.94 6.35 -5.88
C ALA A 122 13.05 5.78 -4.99
N GLY A 123 12.66 5.13 -3.90
CA GLY A 123 13.57 4.48 -2.98
C GLY A 123 14.44 3.39 -3.63
N PRO A 124 15.50 2.95 -2.95
CA PRO A 124 16.47 2.00 -3.53
C PRO A 124 15.83 0.67 -3.93
N VAL A 125 14.85 0.18 -3.18
CA VAL A 125 14.10 -1.05 -3.47
C VAL A 125 13.34 -0.93 -4.78
N ILE A 126 12.55 0.14 -4.95
CA ILE A 126 11.77 0.39 -6.17
C ILE A 126 12.71 0.46 -7.38
N ARG A 127 13.80 1.22 -7.27
CA ARG A 127 14.78 1.37 -8.36
C ARG A 127 15.45 0.04 -8.75
N ALA A 128 15.73 -0.82 -7.78
CA ALA A 128 16.29 -2.13 -8.04
C ALA A 128 15.28 -3.05 -8.74
N CYS A 129 14.02 -3.05 -8.28
CA CYS A 129 12.94 -3.84 -8.88
C CYS A 129 12.62 -3.38 -10.30
N LEU A 130 12.51 -2.06 -10.55
CA LEU A 130 12.26 -1.52 -11.90
C LEU A 130 13.33 -1.92 -12.92
N ARG A 131 14.57 -2.15 -12.48
CA ARG A 131 15.66 -2.54 -13.37
C ARG A 131 15.81 -4.04 -13.59
N ARG A 132 15.32 -4.86 -12.66
CA ARG A 132 15.67 -6.29 -12.62
C ARG A 132 14.49 -7.23 -12.56
N ALA A 133 13.27 -6.73 -12.31
CA ALA A 133 12.12 -7.61 -12.20
C ALA A 133 11.85 -8.35 -13.52
N PRO A 134 11.58 -9.65 -13.47
CA PRO A 134 11.23 -10.43 -14.64
C PRO A 134 9.78 -10.22 -15.09
N CYS A 135 8.99 -9.49 -14.32
CA CYS A 135 7.60 -9.16 -14.58
C CYS A 135 7.37 -7.63 -14.57
N PRO A 136 6.21 -7.14 -15.07
CA PRO A 136 5.83 -5.74 -14.95
C PRO A 136 5.84 -5.26 -13.50
N VAL A 137 6.37 -4.05 -13.26
CA VAL A 137 6.38 -3.39 -11.95
C VAL A 137 5.43 -2.21 -11.97
N VAL A 138 4.49 -2.21 -11.03
CA VAL A 138 3.53 -1.13 -10.82
C VAL A 138 3.92 -0.39 -9.55
N VAL A 139 4.06 0.93 -9.65
CA VAL A 139 4.40 1.79 -8.50
C VAL A 139 3.20 2.66 -8.17
N ILE A 140 2.71 2.55 -6.94
CA ILE A 140 1.55 3.28 -6.44
C ILE A 140 2.02 4.39 -5.50
N SER A 141 1.64 5.62 -5.79
CA SER A 141 1.79 6.74 -4.86
C SER A 141 0.56 6.84 -3.96
N ALA A 142 0.76 7.01 -2.65
CA ALA A 142 -0.33 7.18 -1.71
C ALA A 142 -1.21 8.41 -2.05
N ALA A 143 -0.61 9.49 -2.57
CA ALA A 143 -1.33 10.67 -3.03
C ALA A 143 -2.25 10.40 -4.23
N GLN A 144 -2.05 9.32 -4.95
CA GLN A 144 -2.83 8.91 -6.12
C GLN A 144 -3.75 7.72 -5.83
N ASP A 145 -3.89 7.32 -4.58
CA ASP A 145 -4.82 6.24 -4.22
C ASP A 145 -6.27 6.71 -4.50
N PRO A 146 -6.94 6.16 -5.54
CA PRO A 146 -8.28 6.60 -5.91
C PRO A 146 -9.32 6.31 -4.82
N MET A 147 -8.94 5.57 -3.77
CA MET A 147 -9.80 5.25 -2.65
C MET A 147 -9.76 6.30 -1.54
N GLN A 148 -8.68 7.09 -1.43
CA GLN A 148 -8.64 8.20 -0.47
C GLN A 148 -9.55 9.36 -0.88
N HIS A 149 -9.96 9.44 -2.14
CA HIS A 149 -10.85 10.48 -2.65
C HIS A 149 -12.34 10.08 -2.66
N ARG A 150 -12.67 8.86 -2.24
CA ARG A 150 -14.06 8.48 -1.96
C ARG A 150 -14.39 8.73 -0.48
N GLU A 151 -14.41 9.98 -0.08
CA GLU A 151 -15.30 10.35 1.02
C GLU A 151 -16.73 9.92 0.62
N PRO A 152 -17.45 9.21 1.50
CA PRO A 152 -18.83 8.87 1.23
C PRO A 152 -19.57 10.18 0.95
N ALA A 153 -20.26 10.25 -0.19
CA ALA A 153 -21.00 11.44 -0.66
C ALA A 153 -22.16 11.85 0.28
N GLU A 154 -22.26 11.27 1.45
CA GLU A 154 -23.32 11.48 2.43
C GLU A 154 -23.02 12.51 3.52
N ALA A 155 -21.81 13.06 3.59
CA ALA A 155 -21.46 14.08 4.60
C ALA A 155 -21.70 15.52 4.15
N ARG A 156 -22.36 15.77 3.02
CA ARG A 156 -22.91 17.08 2.71
C ARG A 156 -24.29 17.23 3.34
N VAL A 157 -24.33 17.32 4.65
CA VAL A 157 -25.48 17.90 5.36
C VAL A 157 -25.58 19.37 4.92
N LYS A 158 -26.49 19.66 4.00
CA LYS A 158 -26.94 21.02 3.75
C LYS A 158 -27.57 21.50 5.05
N VAL A 159 -26.86 22.32 5.82
CA VAL A 159 -27.45 23.11 6.88
C VAL A 159 -28.38 24.09 6.18
N PRO A 160 -29.71 24.06 6.40
CA PRO A 160 -30.60 25.07 5.85
C PRO A 160 -30.26 26.37 6.57
N VAL A 161 -29.79 27.35 5.80
CA VAL A 161 -29.64 28.73 6.29
C VAL A 161 -31.02 29.20 6.69
N GLY A 162 -31.15 29.48 7.98
CA GLY A 162 -32.39 29.76 8.67
C GLY A 162 -33.20 30.88 8.06
N ALA A 163 -34.48 30.65 8.14
CA ALA A 163 -35.54 31.61 7.89
C ALA A 163 -35.34 32.89 8.71
N GLY A 164 -35.54 34.02 8.02
CA GLY A 164 -35.44 35.34 8.60
C GLY A 164 -36.38 35.57 9.77
N VAL A 165 -35.88 36.30 10.74
CA VAL A 165 -36.66 36.87 11.85
C VAL A 165 -37.54 37.98 11.31
N PRO A 166 -38.88 37.99 11.54
CA PRO A 166 -39.72 39.14 11.18
C PRO A 166 -39.46 40.30 12.13
N ALA A 167 -39.19 41.46 11.57
CA ALA A 167 -39.11 42.71 12.32
C ALA A 167 -40.47 43.05 12.92
N ALA A 168 -40.54 43.19 14.22
CA ALA A 168 -41.68 43.75 14.93
C ALA A 168 -41.71 45.27 14.72
N ALA A 169 -42.83 45.74 14.11
CA ALA A 169 -43.14 47.15 14.02
C ALA A 169 -43.57 47.67 15.40
N GLY A 170 -42.96 48.77 15.80
CA GLY A 170 -43.34 49.52 16.98
C GLY A 170 -44.50 50.47 16.72
N VAL A 171 -45.20 50.78 17.78
CA VAL A 171 -46.02 51.99 17.98
C VAL A 171 -45.35 52.81 19.06
#